data_c2025cdfaf7fd6b12b6ab93f4c3ea537
#
_entry.id   c2025cdfaf7fd6b12b6ab93f4c3ea537
#
_cell.length_a   1.000
_cell.length_b   1.000
_cell.length_c   1.000
_cell.angle_alpha   90.00
_cell.angle_beta   90.00
_cell.angle_gamma   90.00
#
_symmetry.space_group_name_H-M   'P 1'
#
loop_
_entity.id
_entity.type
_entity.pdbx_description
1 polymer ?
#
loop_
_entity_poly.entity_id
_entity_poly.type
_entity_poly.pdbx_seq_one_letter_code
_entity_poly.pdbx_strand_id
1 'polypeptide(L)'
;VALLTVSENKTKGILSCHLHSDGDYVDELGTRVPSSNFKGLINEKMLKDRKHNIYMNGREVFKHAVRRFPEVIQEGLDNNNIDITDLGIIIPHQANFRISKAVQEKLNVGDVVDVIAKVTLDDPLGALYFIGYKSC
;
A
#
# COMPACT_ATOMS: atom_id res chain seq x y z
N VAL A 1 -1.48 3.40 -12.61
CA VAL A 1 -2.34 4.49 -13.14
C VAL A 1 -3.79 4.00 -13.15
N ALA A 2 -4.71 4.79 -12.60
CA ALA A 2 -6.14 4.57 -12.71
C ALA A 2 -6.76 5.54 -13.71
N LEU A 3 -7.55 5.05 -14.64
CA LEU A 3 -8.34 5.89 -15.54
C LEU A 3 -9.75 6.00 -14.97
N LEU A 4 -10.15 7.20 -14.61
CA LEU A 4 -11.48 7.49 -14.09
C LEU A 4 -12.31 8.22 -15.14
N THR A 5 -13.57 7.85 -15.24
CA THR A 5 -14.54 8.52 -16.11
C THR A 5 -15.80 8.85 -15.33
N VAL A 6 -16.62 9.73 -15.87
CA VAL A 6 -17.92 10.08 -15.27
C VAL A 6 -18.83 8.85 -15.32
N SER A 7 -19.50 8.58 -14.20
CA SER A 7 -20.54 7.56 -14.12
C SER A 7 -21.89 8.21 -13.88
N GLU A 8 -22.88 7.86 -14.70
CA GLU A 8 -24.27 8.25 -14.48
C GLU A 8 -24.91 7.44 -13.34
N ASN A 9 -24.33 6.28 -13.02
CA ASN A 9 -24.77 5.45 -11.92
C ASN A 9 -24.25 5.98 -10.58
N LYS A 10 -25.12 6.55 -9.77
CA LYS A 10 -24.77 7.14 -8.46
C LYS A 10 -24.31 6.13 -7.42
N THR A 11 -24.48 4.83 -7.68
CA THR A 11 -24.00 3.76 -6.79
C THR A 11 -22.60 3.26 -7.15
N LYS A 12 -22.00 3.76 -8.24
CA LYS A 12 -20.65 3.42 -8.70
C LYS A 12 -19.70 4.59 -8.47
N GLY A 13 -18.56 4.32 -7.89
CA GLY A 13 -17.52 5.32 -7.66
C GLY A 13 -16.60 4.96 -6.50
N ILE A 14 -15.85 5.92 -6.01
CA ILE A 14 -15.04 5.80 -4.80
C ILE A 14 -15.99 5.87 -3.60
N LEU A 15 -16.09 4.79 -2.84
CA LEU A 15 -17.00 4.70 -1.70
C LEU A 15 -16.42 5.41 -0.47
N SER A 16 -15.14 5.18 -0.17
CA SER A 16 -14.44 5.82 0.94
C SER A 16 -12.94 5.87 0.71
N CYS A 17 -12.25 6.68 1.50
CA CYS A 17 -10.78 6.76 1.53
C CYS A 17 -10.31 6.68 2.98
N HIS A 18 -9.31 5.84 3.24
CA HIS A 18 -8.74 5.62 4.57
C HIS A 18 -7.24 5.88 4.51
N LEU A 19 -6.76 6.82 5.30
CA LEU A 19 -5.36 7.27 5.32
C LEU A 19 -4.80 7.15 6.73
N HIS A 20 -3.66 6.50 6.86
CA HIS A 20 -2.97 6.29 8.12
C HIS A 20 -1.50 6.67 8.00
N SER A 21 -0.93 7.12 9.10
CA SER A 21 0.50 7.36 9.25
C SER A 21 0.97 6.87 10.62
N ASP A 22 2.22 6.45 10.70
CA ASP A 22 2.81 5.95 11.92
C ASP A 22 4.26 6.44 12.01
N GLY A 23 4.46 7.55 12.74
CA GLY A 23 5.75 8.22 12.86
C GLY A 23 6.77 7.46 13.70
N ASP A 24 6.35 6.48 14.50
CA ASP A 24 7.24 5.71 15.37
C ASP A 24 8.20 4.82 14.56
N TYR A 25 7.87 4.58 13.27
CA TYR A 25 8.66 3.73 12.37
C TYR A 25 9.39 4.51 11.27
N VAL A 26 9.60 5.80 11.47
CA VAL A 26 10.29 6.68 10.50
C VAL A 26 11.68 6.19 10.12
N ASP A 27 12.33 5.45 11.00
CA ASP A 27 13.68 4.92 10.79
C ASP A 27 13.73 3.57 10.06
N GLU A 28 12.58 3.00 9.68
CA GLU A 28 12.55 1.69 9.02
C GLU A 28 12.68 1.75 7.49
N LEU A 29 12.30 2.87 6.88
CA LEU A 29 12.38 3.07 5.43
C LEU A 29 12.54 4.55 5.10
N GLY A 30 13.56 4.90 4.32
CA GLY A 30 13.73 6.29 3.89
C GLY A 30 15.12 6.61 3.36
N THR A 31 15.44 7.90 3.36
CA THR A 31 16.79 8.43 3.06
C THR A 31 17.26 9.26 4.25
N ARG A 32 18.56 9.27 4.52
CA ARG A 32 19.12 10.11 5.59
C ARG A 32 19.29 11.54 5.14
N VAL A 33 19.61 11.74 3.87
CA VAL A 33 19.74 13.06 3.23
C VAL A 33 19.33 12.97 1.74
N PRO A 34 18.59 13.93 1.20
CA PRO A 34 17.90 15.00 1.91
C PRO A 34 16.74 14.47 2.77
N SER A 35 16.48 15.12 3.88
CA SER A 35 15.32 14.80 4.72
C SER A 35 14.89 16.03 5.52
N SER A 36 13.67 16.03 6.03
CA SER A 36 13.16 17.12 6.88
C SER A 36 13.95 17.29 8.19
N ASN A 37 14.61 16.23 8.65
CA ASN A 37 15.45 16.24 9.83
C ASN A 37 16.87 16.73 9.55
N PHE A 38 17.24 16.91 8.28
CA PHE A 38 18.57 17.35 7.89
C PHE A 38 18.56 18.86 7.59
N LYS A 39 19.24 19.63 8.43
CA LYS A 39 19.40 21.09 8.26
C LYS A 39 20.76 21.37 7.60
N GLY A 40 20.76 21.62 6.31
CA GLY A 40 21.99 21.98 5.60
C GLY A 40 22.04 21.50 4.15
N LEU A 41 23.18 21.72 3.53
CA LEU A 41 23.44 21.24 2.16
C LEU A 41 24.13 19.88 2.19
N ILE A 42 23.76 19.04 1.23
CA ILE A 42 24.45 17.75 1.03
C ILE A 42 25.88 18.04 0.62
N ASN A 43 26.84 17.39 1.27
CA ASN A 43 28.25 17.51 1.03
C ASN A 43 28.87 16.22 0.47
N GLU A 44 30.11 16.32 -0.07
CA GLU A 44 30.79 15.16 -0.65
C GLU A 44 30.94 13.99 0.30
N LYS A 45 31.17 14.24 1.59
CA LYS A 45 31.27 13.18 2.60
C LYS A 45 29.99 12.39 2.70
N MET A 46 28.83 13.06 2.70
CA MET A 46 27.51 12.40 2.76
C MET A 46 27.24 11.58 1.51
N LEU A 47 27.71 12.03 0.33
CA LEU A 47 27.61 11.28 -0.91
C LEU A 47 28.52 10.05 -0.88
N LYS A 48 29.77 10.19 -0.43
CA LYS A 48 30.71 9.08 -0.25
C LYS A 48 30.19 8.05 0.75
N ASP A 49 29.61 8.51 1.85
CA ASP A 49 28.98 7.68 2.88
C ASP A 49 27.62 7.10 2.43
N ARG A 50 27.18 7.36 1.18
CA ARG A 50 25.91 6.89 0.57
C ARG A 50 24.66 7.24 1.38
N LYS A 51 24.67 8.33 2.14
CA LYS A 51 23.53 8.76 2.98
C LYS A 51 22.31 9.17 2.17
N HIS A 52 22.48 9.45 0.88
CA HIS A 52 21.41 9.75 -0.08
C HIS A 52 20.71 8.50 -0.62
N ASN A 53 21.27 7.31 -0.38
CA ASN A 53 20.63 6.08 -0.80
C ASN A 53 19.44 5.76 0.09
N ILE A 54 18.42 5.11 -0.49
CA ILE A 54 17.30 4.55 0.27
C ILE A 54 17.85 3.42 1.15
N TYR A 55 17.50 3.48 2.42
CA TYR A 55 17.67 2.37 3.35
C TYR A 55 16.32 1.75 3.68
N MET A 56 16.32 0.45 3.97
CA MET A 56 15.09 -0.25 4.34
C MET A 56 15.42 -1.41 5.28
N ASN A 57 14.75 -1.44 6.42
CA ASN A 57 14.67 -2.62 7.26
C ASN A 57 13.55 -3.53 6.74
N GLY A 58 13.87 -4.35 5.73
CA GLY A 58 12.88 -5.15 5.03
C GLY A 58 12.08 -6.10 5.93
N ARG A 59 12.64 -6.54 7.07
CA ARG A 59 11.94 -7.39 8.03
C ARG A 59 10.83 -6.64 8.76
N GLU A 60 11.12 -5.44 9.25
CA GLU A 60 10.11 -4.63 9.95
C GLU A 60 9.06 -4.10 8.98
N VAL A 61 9.49 -3.60 7.80
CA VAL A 61 8.56 -3.19 6.73
C VAL A 61 7.60 -4.32 6.36
N PHE A 62 8.10 -5.57 6.21
CA PHE A 62 7.27 -6.74 5.95
C PHE A 62 6.23 -6.98 7.06
N LYS A 63 6.65 -6.99 8.32
CA LYS A 63 5.76 -7.20 9.47
C LYS A 63 4.65 -6.15 9.53
N HIS A 64 5.03 -4.87 9.33
CA HIS A 64 4.07 -3.77 9.31
C HIS A 64 3.07 -3.90 8.17
N ALA A 65 3.51 -4.21 6.95
CA ALA A 65 2.65 -4.38 5.81
C ALA A 65 1.62 -5.51 6.03
N VAL A 66 2.09 -6.69 6.47
CA VAL A 66 1.20 -7.86 6.74
C VAL A 66 0.19 -7.57 7.86
N ARG A 67 0.51 -6.66 8.79
CA ARG A 67 -0.43 -6.25 9.83
C ARG A 67 -1.40 -5.19 9.34
N ARG A 68 -0.90 -4.11 8.74
CA ARG A 68 -1.68 -2.92 8.41
C ARG A 68 -2.59 -3.08 7.21
N PHE A 69 -2.21 -3.88 6.20
CA PHE A 69 -3.08 -4.08 5.05
C PHE A 69 -4.42 -4.72 5.40
N PRO A 70 -4.47 -5.83 6.16
CA PRO A 70 -5.76 -6.37 6.59
C PRO A 70 -6.56 -5.39 7.47
N GLU A 71 -5.89 -4.63 8.35
CA GLU A 71 -6.56 -3.65 9.20
C GLU A 71 -7.29 -2.57 8.36
N VAL A 72 -6.62 -1.97 7.37
CA VAL A 72 -7.24 -0.94 6.54
C VAL A 72 -8.27 -1.49 5.56
N ILE A 73 -8.10 -2.75 5.10
CA ILE A 73 -9.11 -3.42 4.28
C ILE A 73 -10.38 -3.63 5.11
N GLN A 74 -10.25 -4.17 6.32
CA GLN A 74 -11.40 -4.37 7.21
C GLN A 74 -12.09 -3.04 7.55
N GLU A 75 -11.33 -2.00 7.86
CA GLU A 75 -11.88 -0.65 8.08
C GLU A 75 -12.71 -0.16 6.88
N GLY A 76 -12.21 -0.35 5.66
CA GLY A 76 -12.94 0.01 4.45
C GLY A 76 -14.23 -0.79 4.26
N LEU A 77 -14.22 -2.09 4.57
CA LEU A 77 -15.39 -2.96 4.51
C LEU A 77 -16.44 -2.54 5.53
N ASP A 78 -16.03 -2.35 6.79
CA ASP A 78 -16.92 -1.96 7.89
C ASP A 78 -17.59 -0.62 7.64
N ASN A 79 -16.82 0.39 7.18
CA ASN A 79 -17.34 1.72 6.90
C ASN A 79 -18.33 1.77 5.73
N ASN A 80 -18.28 0.79 4.84
CA ASN A 80 -19.19 0.71 3.69
C ASN A 80 -20.24 -0.39 3.83
N ASN A 81 -20.28 -1.11 4.95
CA ASN A 81 -21.18 -2.25 5.20
C ASN A 81 -21.08 -3.32 4.10
N ILE A 82 -19.85 -3.63 3.68
CA ILE A 82 -19.56 -4.61 2.63
C ILE A 82 -18.97 -5.87 3.30
N ASP A 83 -19.52 -7.04 2.96
CA ASP A 83 -18.92 -8.29 3.36
C ASP A 83 -17.68 -8.59 2.50
N ILE A 84 -16.65 -9.20 3.10
CA ILE A 84 -15.43 -9.53 2.38
C ILE A 84 -15.68 -10.49 1.20
N THR A 85 -16.72 -11.31 1.27
CA THR A 85 -17.13 -12.23 0.20
C THR A 85 -17.76 -11.51 -1.00
N ASP A 86 -18.17 -10.26 -0.82
CA ASP A 86 -18.69 -9.41 -1.90
C ASP A 86 -17.57 -8.69 -2.68
N LEU A 87 -16.33 -8.77 -2.19
CA LEU A 87 -15.20 -8.21 -2.92
C LEU A 87 -14.91 -9.00 -4.19
N GLY A 88 -14.74 -8.30 -5.30
CA GLY A 88 -14.26 -8.91 -6.54
C GLY A 88 -12.76 -9.01 -6.60
N ILE A 89 -12.05 -8.01 -6.10
CA ILE A 89 -10.60 -7.90 -6.22
C ILE A 89 -9.98 -7.02 -5.13
N ILE A 90 -8.78 -7.39 -4.67
CA ILE A 90 -7.93 -6.59 -3.82
C ILE A 90 -6.63 -6.29 -4.57
N ILE A 91 -6.25 -5.01 -4.67
CA ILE A 91 -5.03 -4.58 -5.36
C ILE A 91 -4.11 -3.91 -4.35
N PRO A 92 -3.24 -4.66 -3.64
CA PRO A 92 -2.27 -4.08 -2.72
C PRO A 92 -1.11 -3.44 -3.48
N HIS A 93 -0.36 -2.58 -2.82
CA HIS A 93 0.95 -2.14 -3.32
C HIS A 93 1.88 -3.34 -3.57
N GLN A 94 2.46 -3.41 -4.75
CA GLN A 94 3.12 -4.62 -5.23
C GLN A 94 4.65 -4.61 -5.03
N ALA A 95 5.10 -4.14 -3.88
CA ALA A 95 6.50 -4.17 -3.52
C ALA A 95 7.07 -5.59 -3.37
N ASN A 96 6.25 -6.54 -2.90
CA ASN A 96 6.71 -7.89 -2.62
C ASN A 96 5.53 -8.87 -2.62
N PHE A 97 5.57 -9.85 -3.53
CA PHE A 97 4.57 -10.91 -3.65
C PHE A 97 4.28 -11.65 -2.33
N ARG A 98 5.32 -11.86 -1.49
CA ARG A 98 5.16 -12.53 -0.20
C ARG A 98 4.27 -11.74 0.77
N ILE A 99 4.24 -10.41 0.67
CA ILE A 99 3.33 -9.56 1.45
C ILE A 99 1.89 -9.81 1.00
N SER A 100 1.62 -9.75 -0.31
CA SER A 100 0.28 -9.97 -0.87
C SER A 100 -0.26 -11.34 -0.47
N LYS A 101 0.58 -12.39 -0.55
CA LYS A 101 0.20 -13.73 -0.15
C LYS A 101 -0.12 -13.81 1.36
N ALA A 102 0.72 -13.23 2.21
CA ALA A 102 0.49 -13.23 3.66
C ALA A 102 -0.76 -12.43 4.04
N VAL A 103 -1.07 -11.35 3.32
CA VAL A 103 -2.32 -10.57 3.48
C VAL A 103 -3.53 -11.41 3.08
N GLN A 104 -3.48 -12.11 1.94
CA GLN A 104 -4.54 -13.00 1.48
C GLN A 104 -4.84 -14.11 2.49
N GLU A 105 -3.79 -14.77 2.99
CA GLU A 105 -3.90 -15.81 4.02
C GLU A 105 -4.54 -15.25 5.32
N LYS A 106 -4.13 -14.06 5.74
CA LYS A 106 -4.63 -13.42 6.96
C LYS A 106 -6.08 -12.97 6.86
N LEU A 107 -6.52 -12.55 5.68
CA LEU A 107 -7.92 -12.20 5.41
C LEU A 107 -8.80 -13.43 5.19
N ASN A 108 -8.20 -14.61 5.04
CA ASN A 108 -8.89 -15.87 4.77
C ASN A 108 -9.81 -15.82 3.53
N VAL A 109 -9.41 -15.06 2.51
CA VAL A 109 -10.23 -14.87 1.30
C VAL A 109 -10.01 -15.97 0.26
N GLY A 110 -8.99 -16.81 0.41
CA GLY A 110 -8.72 -17.96 -0.45
C GLY A 110 -8.72 -17.61 -1.94
N ASP A 111 -9.37 -18.44 -2.74
CA ASP A 111 -9.55 -18.23 -4.17
C ASP A 111 -10.82 -17.41 -4.51
N VAL A 112 -11.54 -16.93 -3.50
CA VAL A 112 -12.82 -16.20 -3.68
C VAL A 112 -12.59 -14.76 -4.11
N VAL A 113 -11.47 -14.16 -3.69
CA VAL A 113 -11.11 -12.78 -4.02
C VAL A 113 -9.77 -12.79 -4.76
N ASP A 114 -9.75 -12.26 -5.96
CA ASP A 114 -8.51 -12.10 -6.70
C ASP A 114 -7.61 -11.06 -6.01
N VAL A 115 -6.43 -11.50 -5.58
CA VAL A 115 -5.38 -10.61 -5.08
C VAL A 115 -4.34 -10.42 -6.18
N ILE A 116 -4.36 -9.28 -6.84
CA ILE A 116 -3.40 -9.00 -7.91
C ILE A 116 -2.00 -8.84 -7.32
N ALA A 117 -1.18 -9.84 -7.54
CA ALA A 117 0.21 -9.89 -7.08
C ALA A 117 1.23 -9.54 -8.16
N LYS A 118 0.80 -9.19 -9.36
CA LYS A 118 1.69 -8.92 -10.49
C LYS A 118 1.26 -7.70 -11.30
N VAL A 119 2.00 -6.61 -11.16
CA VAL A 119 2.01 -5.50 -12.12
C VAL A 119 3.41 -5.33 -12.68
N THR A 120 3.49 -5.03 -13.95
CA THR A 120 4.73 -4.75 -14.67
C THR A 120 5.43 -3.50 -14.14
N LEU A 121 6.71 -3.60 -14.05
CA LEU A 121 7.75 -2.86 -13.37
C LEU A 121 8.02 -1.40 -13.82
N ASP A 122 7.07 -0.57 -14.15
CA ASP A 122 7.39 0.76 -14.68
C ASP A 122 7.03 1.96 -13.82
N ASP A 123 6.58 1.79 -12.56
CA ASP A 123 6.33 2.94 -11.67
C ASP A 123 6.83 2.73 -10.24
N PRO A 124 7.93 3.39 -9.83
CA PRO A 124 8.50 3.25 -8.48
C PRO A 124 7.83 4.10 -7.40
N LEU A 125 6.78 4.88 -7.67
CA LEU A 125 6.29 5.90 -6.74
C LEU A 125 4.79 5.84 -6.39
N GLY A 126 4.03 4.89 -6.87
CA GLY A 126 2.58 4.88 -6.66
C GLY A 126 2.06 3.71 -5.80
N ALA A 127 1.91 3.90 -4.50
CA ALA A 127 1.06 3.02 -3.72
C ALA A 127 -0.41 3.43 -3.94
N LEU A 128 -1.12 2.70 -4.79
CA LEU A 128 -2.53 2.93 -5.01
C LEU A 128 -3.29 1.66 -4.60
N TYR A 129 -4.18 1.78 -3.64
CA TYR A 129 -5.02 0.67 -3.20
C TYR A 129 -6.38 0.79 -3.86
N PHE A 130 -6.77 -0.23 -4.61
CA PHE A 130 -8.11 -0.35 -5.13
C PHE A 130 -8.79 -1.57 -4.52
N ILE A 131 -9.97 -1.35 -3.97
CA ILE A 131 -10.92 -2.40 -3.67
C ILE A 131 -11.99 -2.32 -4.75
N GLY A 132 -12.08 -3.32 -5.61
CA GLY A 132 -13.11 -3.40 -6.63
C GLY A 132 -14.29 -4.22 -6.13
N TYR A 133 -15.50 -3.68 -6.27
CA TYR A 133 -16.75 -4.36 -5.94
C TYR A 133 -17.22 -5.20 -7.12
N LYS A 134 -17.60 -6.47 -6.87
CA LYS A 134 -18.19 -7.34 -7.87
C LYS A 134 -19.68 -6.98 -8.01
N SER A 135 -20.03 -6.24 -9.08
CA SER A 135 -21.44 -6.08 -9.41
C SER A 135 -21.97 -7.35 -10.09
N CYS A 136 -23.03 -7.93 -9.56
CA CYS A 136 -23.84 -8.90 -10.27
C CYS A 136 -24.42 -8.30 -11.55
#